data_271820aa618bf55908e0fc641a223db4
#
_entry.id   271820aa618bf55908e0fc641a223db4
#
_cell.length_a   1.000
_cell.length_b   1.000
_cell.length_c   1.000
_cell.angle_alpha   90.00
_cell.angle_beta   90.00
_cell.angle_gamma   90.00
#
_symmetry.space_group_name_H-M   'P 1'
#
loop_
_entity.id
_entity.type
_entity.pdbx_description
1 polymer ?
#
loop_
_entity_poly.entity_id
_entity_poly.type
_entity_poly.pdbx_seq_one_letter_code
_entity_poly.pdbx_strand_id
1 'polypeptide(L)'
;MKEELVAQLRAAGHEIVDFGANILSPDDDYPDFVTPLGHAVAAGEVERGVAICGSGVGASVCANKIPGVRAALIHDHFSARQGVEDDHMNIICMGGRTVGPAVAWDLVQTFVAAEFSWAERHLRRLGKVASLEAVRRAQ
;
A
#
# COMPACT_ATOMS: atom_id res chain seq x y z
N MET A 1 3.87 5.89 14.94
CA MET A 1 3.97 4.77 13.97
C MET A 1 4.59 5.21 12.65
N LYS A 2 4.05 6.18 11.89
CA LYS A 2 4.63 6.59 10.59
C LYS A 2 6.10 6.97 10.70
N GLU A 3 6.45 7.86 11.61
CA GLU A 3 7.84 8.32 11.81
C GLU A 3 8.80 7.19 12.16
N GLU A 4 8.39 6.25 13.01
CA GLU A 4 9.16 5.06 13.34
C GLU A 4 9.41 4.18 12.11
N LEU A 5 8.36 3.89 11.33
CA LEU A 5 8.49 3.09 10.11
C LEU A 5 9.38 3.76 9.07
N VAL A 6 9.27 5.08 8.92
CA VAL A 6 10.17 5.86 8.03
C VAL A 6 11.63 5.72 8.48
N ALA A 7 11.90 5.86 9.78
CA ALA A 7 13.25 5.71 10.32
C ALA A 7 13.80 4.30 10.12
N GLN A 8 12.98 3.28 10.40
CA GLN A 8 13.36 1.87 10.23
C GLN A 8 13.62 1.50 8.76
N LEU A 9 12.77 1.96 7.84
CA LEU A 9 12.94 1.72 6.40
C LEU A 9 14.21 2.40 5.87
N ARG A 10 14.48 3.64 6.27
CA ARG A 10 15.73 4.33 5.92
C ARG A 10 16.96 3.59 6.46
N ALA A 11 16.91 3.12 7.71
CA ALA A 11 17.98 2.32 8.30
C ALA A 11 18.19 0.98 7.58
N ALA A 12 17.13 0.42 6.99
CA ALA A 12 17.17 -0.79 6.15
C ALA A 12 17.64 -0.52 4.71
N GLY A 13 17.95 0.74 4.34
CA GLY A 13 18.50 1.11 3.04
C GLY A 13 17.46 1.52 1.98
N HIS A 14 16.20 1.73 2.37
CA HIS A 14 15.17 2.19 1.45
C HIS A 14 15.17 3.72 1.29
N GLU A 15 14.98 4.20 0.07
CA GLU A 15 14.62 5.59 -0.20
C GLU A 15 13.14 5.83 0.14
N ILE A 16 12.86 6.89 0.90
CA ILE A 16 11.51 7.19 1.38
C ILE A 16 11.05 8.55 0.87
N VAL A 17 9.91 8.55 0.18
CA VAL A 17 9.13 9.74 -0.11
C VAL A 17 7.94 9.78 0.86
N ASP A 18 7.86 10.79 1.70
CA ASP A 18 6.79 10.95 2.69
C ASP A 18 5.68 11.84 2.14
N PHE A 19 4.52 11.26 1.88
CA PHE A 19 3.31 11.94 1.43
C PHE A 19 2.35 12.31 2.57
N GLY A 20 2.65 11.89 3.80
CA GLY A 20 1.77 12.10 4.94
C GLY A 20 1.87 13.50 5.53
N ALA A 21 0.96 13.82 6.47
CA ALA A 21 1.03 15.04 7.25
C ALA A 21 2.33 15.05 8.07
N ASN A 22 3.04 16.16 8.05
CA ASN A 22 4.19 16.39 8.93
C ASN A 22 3.76 16.77 10.36
N ILE A 23 2.53 17.29 10.49
CA ILE A 23 1.89 17.63 11.75
C ILE A 23 0.54 16.95 11.78
N LEU A 24 0.27 16.17 12.82
CA LEU A 24 -1.03 15.51 13.00
C LEU A 24 -2.09 16.55 13.32
N SER A 25 -3.12 16.62 12.49
CA SER A 25 -4.33 17.40 12.73
C SER A 25 -5.55 16.50 12.85
N PRO A 26 -6.44 16.71 13.84
CA PRO A 26 -7.68 15.93 13.97
C PRO A 26 -8.64 16.11 12.79
N ASP A 27 -8.51 17.21 12.07
CA ASP A 27 -9.38 17.59 10.95
C ASP A 27 -8.82 17.19 9.58
N ASP A 28 -7.67 16.49 9.55
CA ASP A 28 -7.07 16.02 8.30
C ASP A 28 -7.93 14.95 7.62
N ASP A 29 -8.15 15.13 6.34
CA ASP A 29 -8.79 14.14 5.49
C ASP A 29 -7.74 13.17 4.92
N TYR A 30 -7.82 11.88 5.29
CA TYR A 30 -6.87 10.87 4.84
C TYR A 30 -6.75 10.76 3.30
N PRO A 31 -7.78 11.01 2.49
CA PRO A 31 -7.65 10.96 1.03
C PRO A 31 -6.64 11.97 0.48
N ASP A 32 -6.44 13.11 1.13
CA ASP A 32 -5.49 14.14 0.70
C ASP A 32 -4.03 13.65 0.73
N PHE A 33 -3.73 12.63 1.55
CA PHE A 33 -2.42 12.00 1.65
C PHE A 33 -2.34 10.69 0.86
N VAL A 34 -3.39 9.90 0.86
CA VAL A 34 -3.42 8.61 0.17
C VAL A 34 -3.49 8.77 -1.35
N THR A 35 -4.17 9.81 -1.84
CA THR A 35 -4.28 10.07 -3.29
C THR A 35 -2.93 10.35 -3.94
N PRO A 36 -2.09 11.30 -3.45
CA PRO A 36 -0.76 11.50 -4.02
C PRO A 36 0.13 10.27 -3.94
N LEU A 37 0.10 9.52 -2.82
CA LEU A 37 0.81 8.25 -2.70
C LEU A 37 0.37 7.26 -3.79
N GLY A 38 -0.93 7.10 -3.99
CA GLY A 38 -1.47 6.18 -5.00
C GLY A 38 -1.06 6.58 -6.42
N HIS A 39 -1.08 7.87 -6.74
CA HIS A 39 -0.61 8.36 -8.03
C HIS A 39 0.89 8.11 -8.25
N ALA A 40 1.73 8.34 -7.25
CA ALA A 40 3.16 8.09 -7.33
C ALA A 40 3.47 6.60 -7.56
N VAL A 41 2.75 5.70 -6.87
CA VAL A 41 2.88 4.24 -7.09
C VAL A 41 2.38 3.86 -8.49
N ALA A 42 1.23 4.37 -8.92
CA ALA A 42 0.66 4.06 -10.24
C ALA A 42 1.54 4.57 -11.40
N ALA A 43 2.22 5.70 -11.21
CA ALA A 43 3.15 6.27 -12.17
C ALA A 43 4.54 5.60 -12.17
N GLY A 44 4.83 4.74 -11.19
CA GLY A 44 6.14 4.11 -11.02
C GLY A 44 7.22 5.06 -10.48
N GLU A 45 6.83 6.20 -9.92
CA GLU A 45 7.76 7.13 -9.25
C GLU A 45 8.30 6.54 -7.96
N VAL A 46 7.50 5.73 -7.28
CA VAL A 46 7.88 4.89 -6.16
C VAL A 46 7.42 3.46 -6.43
N GLU A 47 8.21 2.49 -6.01
CA GLU A 47 7.93 1.08 -6.28
C GLU A 47 6.74 0.55 -5.47
N ARG A 48 6.67 0.93 -4.20
CA ARG A 48 5.64 0.46 -3.25
C ARG A 48 5.21 1.56 -2.30
N GLY A 49 4.01 1.41 -1.75
CA GLY A 49 3.44 2.35 -0.80
C GLY A 49 3.05 1.71 0.53
N VAL A 50 3.15 2.50 1.59
CA VAL A 50 2.64 2.17 2.92
C VAL A 50 1.67 3.26 3.34
N ALA A 51 0.42 2.92 3.57
CA ALA A 51 -0.62 3.85 4.01
C ALA A 51 -1.15 3.48 5.39
N ILE A 52 -1.16 4.45 6.30
CA ILE A 52 -1.60 4.27 7.69
C ILE A 52 -2.69 5.29 7.99
N CYS A 53 -3.84 4.82 8.43
CA CYS A 53 -4.89 5.65 9.01
C CYS A 53 -5.38 5.00 10.31
N GLY A 54 -6.52 5.39 10.83
CA GLY A 54 -7.05 4.85 12.09
C GLY A 54 -7.21 3.33 12.08
N SER A 55 -7.89 2.79 11.07
CA SER A 55 -8.12 1.34 10.87
C SER A 55 -7.44 0.77 9.63
N GLY A 56 -6.96 1.61 8.71
CA GLY A 56 -6.45 1.22 7.40
C GLY A 56 -7.53 1.00 6.33
N VAL A 57 -8.79 0.91 6.73
CA VAL A 57 -9.91 0.64 5.81
C VAL A 57 -10.10 1.78 4.81
N GLY A 58 -10.22 3.02 5.30
CA GLY A 58 -10.38 4.19 4.44
C GLY A 58 -9.22 4.37 3.46
N ALA A 59 -7.99 4.19 3.93
CA ALA A 59 -6.79 4.24 3.09
C ALA A 59 -6.84 3.19 1.97
N SER A 60 -7.23 1.94 2.28
CA SER A 60 -7.38 0.87 1.29
C SER A 60 -8.46 1.18 0.25
N VAL A 61 -9.62 1.67 0.71
CA VAL A 61 -10.73 2.05 -0.19
C VAL A 61 -10.31 3.19 -1.12
N CYS A 62 -9.69 4.24 -0.58
CA CYS A 62 -9.22 5.40 -1.36
C CYS A 62 -8.17 4.99 -2.39
N ALA A 63 -7.12 4.29 -1.96
CA ALA A 63 -6.02 3.89 -2.82
C ALA A 63 -6.50 3.06 -4.02
N ASN A 64 -7.42 2.13 -3.81
CA ASN A 64 -7.97 1.28 -4.87
C ASN A 64 -8.90 2.01 -5.86
N LYS A 65 -9.21 3.28 -5.66
CA LYS A 65 -9.91 4.11 -6.66
C LYS A 65 -8.97 4.61 -7.76
N ILE A 66 -7.66 4.52 -7.55
CA ILE A 66 -6.65 4.98 -8.49
C ILE A 66 -6.26 3.82 -9.42
N PRO A 67 -6.44 3.95 -10.75
CA PRO A 67 -6.03 2.92 -11.70
C PRO A 67 -4.55 2.58 -11.56
N GLY A 68 -4.23 1.28 -11.56
CA GLY A 68 -2.87 0.78 -11.38
C GLY A 68 -2.48 0.56 -9.91
N VAL A 69 -3.31 0.96 -8.95
CA VAL A 69 -3.11 0.66 -7.53
C VAL A 69 -3.79 -0.66 -7.16
N ARG A 70 -3.08 -1.49 -6.43
CA ARG A 70 -3.56 -2.72 -5.80
C ARG A 70 -3.20 -2.66 -4.32
N ALA A 71 -4.10 -2.06 -3.55
CA ALA A 71 -3.94 -1.87 -2.11
C ALA A 71 -4.75 -2.90 -1.33
N ALA A 72 -4.20 -3.37 -0.21
CA ALA A 72 -4.94 -4.23 0.69
C ALA A 72 -4.71 -3.85 2.16
N LEU A 73 -5.75 -4.05 2.97
CA LEU A 73 -5.69 -3.97 4.42
C LEU A 73 -5.06 -5.25 4.96
N ILE A 74 -3.90 -5.15 5.59
CA ILE A 74 -3.08 -6.29 5.98
C ILE A 74 -2.86 -6.29 7.51
N HIS A 75 -3.10 -7.46 8.12
CA HIS A 75 -2.90 -7.69 9.55
C HIS A 75 -2.08 -8.95 9.86
N ASP A 76 -1.61 -9.67 8.84
CA ASP A 76 -0.87 -10.92 9.00
C ASP A 76 0.25 -11.05 7.95
N HIS A 77 1.26 -11.83 8.28
CA HIS A 77 2.44 -12.02 7.44
C HIS A 77 2.17 -12.82 6.17
N PHE A 78 1.25 -13.78 6.22
CA PHE A 78 0.89 -14.57 5.05
C PHE A 78 0.31 -13.65 3.98
N SER A 79 -0.69 -12.84 4.34
CA SER A 79 -1.33 -11.90 3.41
C SER A 79 -0.38 -10.79 2.93
N ALA A 80 0.53 -10.31 3.80
CA ALA A 80 1.54 -9.33 3.43
C ALA A 80 2.48 -9.83 2.32
N ARG A 81 2.86 -11.10 2.36
CA ARG A 81 3.70 -11.75 1.36
C ARG A 81 2.89 -12.19 0.15
N GLN A 82 1.86 -13.01 0.37
CA GLN A 82 1.07 -13.62 -0.69
C GLN A 82 0.35 -12.58 -1.57
N GLY A 83 -0.10 -11.46 -0.98
CA GLY A 83 -0.69 -10.35 -1.73
C GLY A 83 0.26 -9.78 -2.79
N VAL A 84 1.56 -9.72 -2.51
CA VAL A 84 2.57 -9.34 -3.50
C VAL A 84 2.83 -10.48 -4.49
N GLU A 85 3.07 -11.69 -3.99
CA GLU A 85 3.44 -12.85 -4.82
C GLU A 85 2.37 -13.22 -5.85
N ASP A 86 1.10 -13.19 -5.47
CA ASP A 86 -0.01 -13.66 -6.30
C ASP A 86 -0.79 -12.52 -6.99
N ASP A 87 -0.99 -11.40 -6.31
CA ASP A 87 -1.87 -10.31 -6.74
C ASP A 87 -1.12 -9.01 -7.10
N HIS A 88 0.21 -9.04 -7.00
CA HIS A 88 1.07 -7.89 -7.28
C HIS A 88 0.64 -6.65 -6.49
N MET A 89 0.30 -6.85 -5.21
CA MET A 89 -0.04 -5.77 -4.29
C MET A 89 1.10 -4.74 -4.23
N ASN A 90 0.77 -3.48 -4.43
CA ASN A 90 1.76 -2.39 -4.45
C ASN A 90 1.57 -1.34 -3.34
N ILE A 91 0.47 -1.39 -2.60
CA ILE A 91 0.26 -0.59 -1.39
C ILE A 91 -0.25 -1.48 -0.26
N ILE A 92 0.47 -1.49 0.86
CA ILE A 92 0.00 -2.07 2.11
C ILE A 92 -0.72 -0.99 2.94
N CYS A 93 -1.92 -1.30 3.43
CA CYS A 93 -2.69 -0.42 4.31
C CYS A 93 -2.80 -1.03 5.70
N MET A 94 -2.60 -0.21 6.73
CA MET A 94 -2.67 -0.63 8.13
C MET A 94 -3.37 0.41 9.00
N GLY A 95 -3.92 -0.05 10.11
CA GLY A 95 -4.54 0.81 11.11
C GLY A 95 -3.62 1.10 12.28
N GLY A 96 -3.31 2.37 12.51
CA GLY A 96 -2.50 2.79 13.67
C GLY A 96 -3.17 2.55 15.02
N ARG A 97 -4.50 2.27 15.03
CA ARG A 97 -5.26 1.90 16.23
C ARG A 97 -5.47 0.39 16.38
N THR A 98 -5.12 -0.39 15.37
CA THR A 98 -5.37 -1.84 15.33
C THR A 98 -4.10 -2.67 15.33
N VAL A 99 -2.99 -2.11 14.87
CA VAL A 99 -1.70 -2.79 14.75
C VAL A 99 -0.66 -2.08 15.60
N GLY A 100 0.03 -2.82 16.45
CA GLY A 100 1.14 -2.29 17.24
C GLY A 100 2.39 -2.01 16.38
N PRO A 101 3.28 -1.10 16.79
CA PRO A 101 4.45 -0.70 16.00
C PRO A 101 5.37 -1.84 15.57
N ALA A 102 5.63 -2.81 16.46
CA ALA A 102 6.48 -3.96 16.16
C ALA A 102 5.87 -4.85 15.08
N VAL A 103 4.56 -5.12 15.17
CA VAL A 103 3.83 -5.90 14.15
C VAL A 103 3.77 -5.14 12.84
N ALA A 104 3.55 -3.84 12.87
CA ALA A 104 3.55 -3.00 11.67
C ALA A 104 4.90 -3.06 10.94
N TRP A 105 6.01 -3.01 11.67
CA TRP A 105 7.35 -3.15 11.10
C TRP A 105 7.54 -4.52 10.44
N ASP A 106 7.19 -5.60 11.12
CA ASP A 106 7.30 -6.97 10.59
C ASP A 106 6.46 -7.15 9.31
N LEU A 107 5.24 -6.60 9.28
CA LEU A 107 4.37 -6.63 8.10
C LEU A 107 4.96 -5.84 6.92
N VAL A 108 5.50 -4.65 7.19
CA VAL A 108 6.14 -3.82 6.15
C VAL A 108 7.38 -4.50 5.60
N GLN A 109 8.25 -5.06 6.45
CA GLN A 109 9.42 -5.81 6.00
C GLN A 109 9.02 -7.00 5.10
N THR A 110 8.00 -7.76 5.51
CA THR A 110 7.48 -8.88 4.73
C THR A 110 6.96 -8.42 3.37
N PHE A 111 6.22 -7.32 3.34
CA PHE A 111 5.66 -6.73 2.12
C PHE A 111 6.73 -6.22 1.16
N VAL A 112 7.74 -5.49 1.65
CA VAL A 112 8.78 -4.92 0.77
C VAL A 112 9.78 -5.95 0.27
N ALA A 113 9.96 -7.06 1.00
CA ALA A 113 10.83 -8.16 0.60
C ALA A 113 10.18 -9.15 -0.38
N ALA A 114 8.86 -9.19 -0.46
CA ALA A 114 8.15 -10.11 -1.34
C ALA A 114 8.26 -9.68 -2.81
N GLU A 115 8.29 -10.64 -3.72
CA GLU A 115 8.35 -10.41 -5.17
C GLU A 115 7.18 -11.07 -5.88
N PHE A 116 6.67 -10.44 -6.93
CA PHE A 116 5.61 -11.03 -7.75
C PHE A 116 6.11 -12.31 -8.41
N SER A 117 5.29 -13.36 -8.40
CA SER A 117 5.71 -14.70 -8.84
C SER A 117 5.89 -14.83 -10.35
N TRP A 118 5.27 -13.95 -11.15
CA TRP A 118 5.19 -14.04 -12.62
C TRP A 118 4.60 -15.34 -13.13
N ALA A 119 3.97 -16.16 -12.27
CA ALA A 119 3.30 -17.37 -12.68
C ALA A 119 2.14 -17.06 -13.64
N GLU A 120 1.96 -17.89 -14.68
CA GLU A 120 0.94 -17.70 -15.72
C GLU A 120 -0.48 -17.52 -15.14
N ARG A 121 -0.83 -18.31 -14.11
CA ARG A 121 -2.13 -18.20 -13.45
C ARG A 121 -2.32 -16.84 -12.75
N HIS A 122 -1.25 -16.28 -12.17
CA HIS A 122 -1.29 -14.98 -11.48
C HIS A 122 -1.37 -13.83 -12.49
N LEU A 123 -0.59 -13.89 -13.56
CA LEU A 123 -0.69 -12.93 -14.68
C LEU A 123 -2.09 -12.91 -15.28
N ARG A 124 -2.70 -14.07 -15.52
CA ARG A 124 -4.06 -14.18 -16.06
C ARG A 124 -5.09 -13.54 -15.12
N ARG A 125 -5.00 -13.81 -13.81
CA ARG A 125 -5.90 -13.22 -12.80
C ARG A 125 -5.72 -11.71 -12.70
N LEU A 126 -4.47 -11.25 -12.65
CA LEU A 126 -4.14 -9.82 -12.59
C LEU A 126 -4.68 -9.08 -13.83
N GLY A 127 -4.57 -9.67 -15.01
CA GLY A 127 -5.14 -9.11 -16.25
C GLY A 127 -6.66 -8.95 -16.19
N LYS A 128 -7.37 -9.89 -15.56
CA LYS A 128 -8.82 -9.77 -15.33
C LYS A 128 -9.19 -8.64 -14.37
N VAL A 129 -8.39 -8.46 -13.31
CA VAL A 129 -8.57 -7.32 -12.38
C VAL A 129 -8.32 -6.00 -13.10
N ALA A 130 -7.24 -5.89 -13.88
CA ALA A 130 -6.91 -4.69 -14.64
C ALA A 130 -7.99 -4.32 -15.67
N SER A 131 -8.68 -5.30 -16.24
CA SER A 131 -9.78 -5.03 -17.20
C SER A 131 -10.96 -4.28 -16.58
N LEU A 132 -11.16 -4.38 -15.27
CA LEU A 132 -12.21 -3.64 -14.56
C LEU A 132 -11.95 -2.13 -14.52
N GLU A 133 -10.69 -1.72 -14.56
CA GLU A 133 -10.31 -0.30 -14.62
C GLU A 133 -10.62 0.33 -15.99
N ALA A 134 -10.48 -0.44 -17.07
CA ALA A 134 -10.78 0.01 -18.41
C ALA A 134 -12.28 0.31 -18.61
N VAL A 135 -13.16 -0.47 -17.98
CA VAL A 135 -14.62 -0.26 -18.04
C VAL A 135 -15.01 1.06 -17.38
N ARG A 136 -14.37 1.45 -16.29
CA ARG A 136 -14.64 2.73 -15.60
C ARG A 136 -14.27 3.96 -16.43
N ARG A 137 -13.26 3.86 -17.29
CA ARG A 137 -12.83 4.99 -18.16
C ARG A 137 -13.76 5.21 -19.35
N ALA A 138 -14.61 4.25 -19.66
CA ALA A 138 -15.56 4.29 -20.80
C ALA A 138 -16.95 4.82 -20.40
N GLN A 139 -17.23 5.07 -19.12
CA GLN A 139 -18.46 5.67 -18.58
C GLN A 139 -18.22 7.14 -18.18
#